data_7b60f66c6da14dea07ab20990c80078d
#
_entry.id   7b60f66c6da14dea07ab20990c80078d
#
_cell.length_a   1.000
_cell.length_b   1.000
_cell.length_c   1.000
_cell.angle_alpha   90.00
_cell.angle_beta   90.00
_cell.angle_gamma   90.00
#
_symmetry.space_group_name_H-M   'P 1'
#
loop_
_entity.id
_entity.type
_entity.pdbx_description
1 polymer ?
#
loop_
_entity_poly.entity_id
_entity_poly.type
_entity_poly.pdbx_seq_one_letter_code
_entity_poly.pdbx_strand_id
1 'polypeptide(L)'
;MHKTLPSSEYLVLSRGQWDEHLSPEEIQAAIDAFYAWHGRLVDEGRMRAGQRLAREGRRVSRQAVTDGPFGESKELIGGYWHVLARSLDEAAALMAQNPTLACGLSFEVRPIDPERASAWVASNETPPARS
;
A
#
# COMPACT_ATOMS: atom_id res chain seq x y z
N MET A 1 -9.73 19.39 27.65
CA MET A 1 -8.91 18.28 27.16
C MET A 1 -9.48 17.74 25.87
N HIS A 2 -8.62 17.60 24.92
CA HIS A 2 -9.01 17.14 23.61
C HIS A 2 -9.13 15.62 23.59
N LYS A 3 -10.30 15.11 23.24
CA LYS A 3 -10.52 13.66 23.16
C LYS A 3 -10.25 13.19 21.75
N THR A 4 -9.21 12.40 21.60
CA THR A 4 -8.85 11.83 20.31
C THR A 4 -9.70 10.58 20.03
N LEU A 5 -10.29 10.51 18.84
CA LEU A 5 -10.98 9.30 18.42
C LEU A 5 -9.97 8.18 18.17
N PRO A 6 -10.32 6.93 18.45
CA PRO A 6 -9.41 5.82 18.17
C PRO A 6 -9.02 5.78 16.70
N SER A 7 -7.76 5.56 16.45
CA SER A 7 -7.24 5.37 15.11
C SER A 7 -7.00 3.89 14.87
N SER A 8 -7.25 3.47 13.65
CA SER A 8 -6.90 2.14 13.18
C SER A 8 -5.73 2.23 12.22
N GLU A 9 -5.06 1.13 12.05
CA GLU A 9 -3.92 1.04 11.17
C GLU A 9 -4.34 0.43 9.85
N TYR A 10 -3.90 1.04 8.75
CA TYR A 10 -4.20 0.61 7.40
C TYR A 10 -2.89 0.36 6.67
N LEU A 11 -2.83 -0.74 5.94
CA LEU A 11 -1.68 -1.05 5.10
C LEU A 11 -1.84 -0.37 3.75
N VAL A 12 -0.79 0.29 3.29
CA VAL A 12 -0.76 0.87 1.95
C VAL A 12 0.25 0.09 1.11
N LEU A 13 -0.19 -0.37 -0.05
CA LEU A 13 0.66 -1.05 -1.02
C LEU A 13 0.83 -0.14 -2.23
N SER A 14 2.09 0.16 -2.57
CA SER A 14 2.41 0.91 -3.78
C SER A 14 2.40 -0.04 -4.96
N ARG A 15 1.60 0.24 -5.97
CA ARG A 15 1.38 -0.66 -7.10
C ARG A 15 1.66 0.04 -8.42
N GLY A 16 2.00 -0.76 -9.42
CA GLY A 16 2.20 -0.27 -10.77
C GLY A 16 3.62 0.20 -11.04
N GLN A 17 3.76 0.94 -12.11
CA GLN A 17 5.04 1.46 -12.58
C GLN A 17 4.89 2.92 -12.96
N TRP A 18 6.02 3.63 -13.01
CA TRP A 18 6.04 5.01 -13.49
C TRP A 18 5.56 5.06 -14.94
N ASP A 19 4.90 6.15 -15.33
CA ASP A 19 4.52 6.38 -16.71
C ASP A 19 5.76 6.40 -17.60
N GLU A 20 5.70 5.73 -18.73
CA GLU A 20 6.85 5.51 -19.61
C GLU A 20 7.45 6.80 -20.19
N HIS A 21 6.61 7.81 -20.39
CA HIS A 21 7.03 9.06 -21.03
C HIS A 21 7.77 10.00 -20.07
N LEU A 22 7.82 9.68 -18.77
CA LEU A 22 8.46 10.55 -17.79
C LEU A 22 9.97 10.40 -17.81
N SER A 23 10.67 11.53 -17.70
CA SER A 23 12.13 11.53 -17.57
C SER A 23 12.53 11.11 -16.14
N PRO A 24 13.78 10.63 -15.96
CA PRO A 24 14.28 10.35 -14.62
C PRO A 24 14.20 11.56 -13.69
N GLU A 25 14.38 12.77 -14.21
CA GLU A 25 14.31 14.01 -13.44
C GLU A 25 12.88 14.27 -12.93
N GLU A 26 11.89 14.01 -13.77
CA GLU A 26 10.48 14.14 -13.39
C GLU A 26 10.12 13.12 -12.31
N ILE A 27 10.56 11.88 -12.48
CA ILE A 27 10.33 10.81 -11.50
C ILE A 27 11.01 11.16 -10.18
N GLN A 28 12.26 11.63 -10.23
CA GLN A 28 12.99 11.97 -9.02
C GLN A 28 12.30 13.11 -8.26
N ALA A 29 11.79 14.11 -8.97
CA ALA A 29 11.06 15.20 -8.33
C ALA A 29 9.82 14.68 -7.59
N ALA A 30 9.10 13.73 -8.19
CA ALA A 30 7.94 13.11 -7.54
C ALA A 30 8.36 12.29 -6.32
N ILE A 31 9.46 11.56 -6.41
CA ILE A 31 9.99 10.78 -5.28
C ILE A 31 10.38 11.71 -4.12
N ASP A 32 11.08 12.80 -4.42
CA ASP A 32 11.49 13.76 -3.41
C ASP A 32 10.27 14.39 -2.72
N ALA A 33 9.25 14.73 -3.50
CA ALA A 33 8.00 15.27 -2.95
C ALA A 33 7.29 14.23 -2.08
N PHE A 34 7.30 12.97 -2.49
CA PHE A 34 6.73 11.89 -1.70
C PHE A 34 7.42 11.78 -0.34
N TYR A 35 8.74 11.74 -0.31
CA TYR A 35 9.46 11.59 0.95
C TYR A 35 9.26 12.79 1.88
N ALA A 36 9.15 14.01 1.34
CA ALA A 36 8.84 15.17 2.15
C ALA A 36 7.44 15.08 2.76
N TRP A 37 6.45 14.71 1.94
CA TRP A 37 5.06 14.54 2.37
C TRP A 37 4.92 13.41 3.39
N HIS A 38 5.49 12.24 3.08
CA HIS A 38 5.44 11.06 3.94
C HIS A 38 6.15 11.33 5.28
N GLY A 39 7.35 11.92 5.24
CA GLY A 39 8.11 12.25 6.44
C GLY A 39 7.37 13.19 7.37
N ARG A 40 6.69 14.19 6.81
CA ARG A 40 5.87 15.11 7.60
C ARG A 40 4.74 14.35 8.29
N LEU A 41 4.07 13.44 7.59
CA LEU A 41 2.96 12.70 8.15
C LEU A 41 3.42 11.67 9.18
N VAL A 42 4.61 11.12 9.02
CA VAL A 42 5.21 10.26 10.04
C VAL A 42 5.48 11.07 11.31
N ASP A 43 6.06 12.27 11.16
CA ASP A 43 6.33 13.15 12.30
C ASP A 43 5.05 13.56 13.03
N GLU A 44 3.95 13.71 12.29
CA GLU A 44 2.64 14.03 12.87
C GLU A 44 1.92 12.83 13.49
N GLY A 45 2.49 11.64 13.38
CA GLY A 45 1.87 10.42 13.90
C GLY A 45 0.72 9.89 13.06
N ARG A 46 0.61 10.33 11.80
CA ARG A 46 -0.46 9.91 10.89
C ARG A 46 -0.03 8.79 9.95
N MET A 47 1.25 8.52 9.87
CA MET A 47 1.83 7.43 9.08
C MET A 47 2.94 6.76 9.85
N ARG A 48 3.21 5.51 9.48
CA ARG A 48 4.41 4.80 9.89
C ARG A 48 5.18 4.40 8.64
N ALA A 49 6.48 4.57 8.68
CA ALA A 49 7.34 4.18 7.58
C ALA A 49 7.28 2.67 7.37
N GLY A 50 7.28 2.27 6.13
CA GLY A 50 7.45 0.88 5.75
C GLY A 50 8.74 0.71 4.98
N GLN A 51 8.71 -0.13 3.98
CA GLN A 51 9.93 -0.43 3.23
C GLN A 51 9.62 -0.55 1.74
N ARG A 52 10.63 -0.32 0.95
CA ARG A 52 10.58 -0.64 -0.46
C ARG A 52 10.83 -2.12 -0.66
N LEU A 53 10.27 -2.68 -1.71
CA LEU A 53 10.49 -4.08 -2.06
C LEU A 53 11.48 -4.18 -3.21
N ALA A 54 12.39 -5.13 -3.11
CA ALA A 54 13.34 -5.42 -4.17
C ALA A 54 12.61 -6.06 -5.36
N ARG A 55 13.25 -6.04 -6.52
CA ARG A 55 12.66 -6.60 -7.74
C ARG A 55 12.52 -8.11 -7.71
N GLU A 56 13.39 -8.77 -6.94
CA GLU A 56 13.37 -10.22 -6.84
C GLU A 56 12.19 -10.71 -6.03
N GLY A 57 11.65 -11.84 -6.40
CA GLY A 57 10.56 -12.44 -5.65
C GLY A 57 10.35 -13.88 -6.04
N ARG A 58 9.53 -14.54 -5.25
CA ARG A 58 9.12 -15.91 -5.52
C ARG A 58 7.64 -16.03 -5.21
N ARG A 59 6.94 -16.75 -6.03
CA ARG A 59 5.56 -17.12 -5.74
C ARG A 59 5.53 -18.58 -5.36
N VAL A 60 4.96 -18.87 -4.20
CA VAL A 60 4.92 -20.24 -3.66
C VAL A 60 3.48 -20.70 -3.63
N SER A 61 3.21 -21.82 -4.28
CA SER A 61 1.92 -22.49 -4.22
C SER A 61 2.16 -23.97 -3.97
N ARG A 62 1.07 -24.72 -3.80
CA ARG A 62 1.22 -26.18 -3.60
C ARG A 62 1.77 -26.87 -4.86
N GLN A 63 1.65 -26.25 -6.04
CA GLN A 63 2.13 -26.84 -7.28
C GLN A 63 3.59 -26.53 -7.54
N ALA A 64 4.06 -25.34 -7.16
CA ALA A 64 5.37 -24.89 -7.57
C ALA A 64 5.84 -23.68 -6.77
N VAL A 65 7.16 -23.46 -6.83
CA VAL A 65 7.79 -22.20 -6.47
C VAL A 65 8.23 -21.58 -7.80
N THR A 66 7.78 -20.37 -8.09
CA THR A 66 8.08 -19.69 -9.35
C THR A 66 8.81 -18.36 -9.10
N ASP A 67 9.62 -17.96 -10.09
CA ASP A 67 10.42 -16.76 -9.96
C ASP A 67 9.60 -15.50 -10.25
N GLY A 68 9.94 -14.39 -9.60
CA GLY A 68 9.54 -13.04 -9.95
C GLY A 68 10.66 -12.30 -10.65
N PRO A 69 10.42 -11.08 -11.15
CA PRO A 69 9.18 -10.31 -11.04
C PRO A 69 8.08 -10.86 -11.96
N PHE A 70 6.83 -10.54 -11.58
CA PHE A 70 5.65 -10.99 -12.29
C PHE A 70 5.34 -9.95 -13.37
N GLY A 71 4.96 -10.40 -14.57
CA GLY A 71 4.95 -9.56 -15.75
C GLY A 71 3.86 -8.50 -15.83
N GLU A 72 2.76 -8.67 -15.10
CA GLU A 72 1.67 -7.72 -15.12
C GLU A 72 1.98 -6.51 -14.24
N SER A 73 2.01 -5.31 -14.81
CA SER A 73 2.37 -4.09 -14.07
C SER A 73 1.47 -3.86 -12.86
N LYS A 74 0.19 -4.23 -12.96
CA LYS A 74 -0.75 -4.09 -11.85
C LYS A 74 -0.46 -5.03 -10.67
N GLU A 75 0.34 -6.08 -10.90
CA GLU A 75 0.75 -7.02 -9.86
C GLU A 75 2.04 -6.60 -9.18
N LEU A 76 2.73 -5.61 -9.73
CA LEU A 76 4.00 -5.16 -9.18
C LEU A 76 3.76 -4.30 -7.95
N ILE A 77 4.42 -4.66 -6.86
CA ILE A 77 4.34 -3.93 -5.60
C ILE A 77 5.73 -3.37 -5.31
N GLY A 78 5.83 -2.03 -5.30
CA GLY A 78 7.11 -1.37 -5.10
C GLY A 78 7.49 -1.16 -3.66
N GLY A 79 6.51 -1.16 -2.77
CA GLY A 79 6.75 -0.94 -1.35
C GLY A 79 5.47 -0.89 -0.56
N TYR A 80 5.61 -0.66 0.73
CA TYR A 80 4.47 -0.56 1.63
C TYR A 80 4.77 0.40 2.78
N TRP A 81 3.71 0.92 3.39
CA TRP A 81 3.77 1.67 4.64
C TRP A 81 2.40 1.60 5.31
N HIS A 82 2.26 2.27 6.44
CA HIS A 82 1.01 2.24 7.20
C HIS A 82 0.47 3.65 7.39
N VAL A 83 -0.85 3.76 7.37
CA VAL A 83 -1.57 5.00 7.67
C VAL A 83 -2.39 4.78 8.92
N LEU A 84 -2.38 5.76 9.81
CA LEU A 84 -3.21 5.77 11.02
C LEU A 84 -4.37 6.72 10.76
N ALA A 85 -5.59 6.18 10.76
CA ALA A 85 -6.79 6.96 10.44
C ALA A 85 -7.98 6.40 11.20
N ARG A 86 -9.04 7.18 11.25
CA ARG A 86 -10.26 6.78 11.95
C ARG A 86 -11.19 5.93 11.10
N SER A 87 -10.97 5.92 9.79
CA SER A 87 -11.78 5.13 8.86
C SER A 87 -10.99 4.84 7.59
N LEU A 88 -11.46 3.87 6.83
CA LEU A 88 -10.89 3.55 5.52
C LEU A 88 -11.00 4.75 4.57
N ASP A 89 -12.15 5.44 4.60
CA ASP A 89 -12.35 6.61 3.75
C ASP A 89 -11.34 7.71 4.08
N GLU A 90 -11.07 7.94 5.36
CA GLU A 90 -10.06 8.92 5.77
C GLU A 90 -8.66 8.51 5.31
N ALA A 91 -8.32 7.23 5.46
CA ALA A 91 -7.02 6.72 4.99
C ALA A 91 -6.88 6.87 3.46
N ALA A 92 -7.93 6.56 2.73
CA ALA A 92 -7.93 6.70 1.27
C ALA A 92 -7.82 8.17 0.85
N ALA A 93 -8.53 9.06 1.54
CA ALA A 93 -8.46 10.50 1.26
C ALA A 93 -7.06 11.05 1.50
N LEU A 94 -6.38 10.57 2.53
CA LEU A 94 -5.00 10.96 2.79
C LEU A 94 -4.08 10.49 1.67
N MET A 95 -4.24 9.24 1.22
CA MET A 95 -3.44 8.69 0.13
C MET A 95 -3.71 9.37 -1.21
N ALA A 96 -4.89 9.95 -1.39
CA ALA A 96 -5.20 10.72 -2.59
C ALA A 96 -4.34 11.98 -2.73
N GLN A 97 -3.64 12.37 -1.67
CA GLN A 97 -2.70 13.50 -1.68
C GLN A 97 -1.27 13.10 -2.05
N ASN A 98 -1.03 11.83 -2.33
CA ASN A 98 0.29 11.33 -2.64
C ASN A 98 0.80 11.94 -3.96
N PRO A 99 1.96 12.64 -3.94
CA PRO A 99 2.45 13.32 -5.13
C PRO A 99 2.85 12.38 -6.27
N THR A 100 3.07 11.10 -6.01
CA THR A 100 3.44 10.15 -7.07
C THR A 100 2.26 9.64 -7.87
N LEU A 101 1.02 9.92 -7.46
CA LEU A 101 -0.16 9.54 -8.23
C LEU A 101 -0.14 10.13 -9.63
N ALA A 102 0.34 11.35 -9.78
CA ALA A 102 0.40 12.02 -11.07
C ALA A 102 1.39 11.36 -12.03
N CYS A 103 2.25 10.50 -11.54
CA CYS A 103 3.32 9.89 -12.31
C CYS A 103 3.05 8.40 -12.62
N GLY A 104 1.83 7.94 -12.44
CA GLY A 104 1.42 6.61 -12.87
C GLY A 104 1.29 5.54 -11.78
N LEU A 105 1.80 5.79 -10.59
CA LEU A 105 1.63 4.83 -9.50
C LEU A 105 0.21 4.87 -8.95
N SER A 106 -0.20 3.75 -8.38
CA SER A 106 -1.47 3.65 -7.66
C SER A 106 -1.23 3.02 -6.30
N PHE A 107 -2.19 3.17 -5.41
CA PHE A 107 -2.02 2.71 -4.03
C PHE A 107 -3.26 1.98 -3.58
N GLU A 108 -3.03 0.81 -3.02
CA GLU A 108 -4.10 0.00 -2.44
C GLU A 108 -4.06 0.20 -0.93
N VAL A 109 -5.19 0.59 -0.35
CA VAL A 109 -5.30 0.85 1.08
C VAL A 109 -6.17 -0.23 1.70
N ARG A 110 -5.63 -0.97 2.65
CA ARG A 110 -6.30 -2.12 3.24
C ARG A 110 -6.38 -1.99 4.76
N PRO A 111 -7.56 -2.13 5.35
CA PRO A 111 -7.64 -2.30 6.80
C PRO A 111 -6.88 -3.53 7.22
N ILE A 112 -6.22 -3.45 8.38
CA ILE A 112 -5.56 -4.61 8.96
C ILE A 112 -6.57 -5.29 9.85
N ASP A 113 -6.78 -6.59 9.61
CA ASP A 113 -7.71 -7.38 10.42
C ASP A 113 -7.02 -7.67 11.76
N PRO A 114 -7.60 -7.25 12.89
CA PRO A 114 -7.00 -7.52 14.20
C PRO A 114 -7.17 -8.97 14.63
N GLU A 115 -8.06 -9.72 13.99
CA GLU A 115 -8.37 -11.08 14.36
C GLU A 115 -7.45 -12.07 13.66
N ARG A 116 -7.13 -13.16 14.35
CA ARG A 116 -6.41 -14.26 13.74
C ARG A 116 -7.29 -14.94 12.71
N ALA A 117 -6.68 -15.53 11.69
CA ALA A 117 -7.41 -16.31 10.71
C ALA A 117 -8.22 -17.42 11.39
N SER A 118 -9.46 -17.61 10.93
CA SER A 118 -10.36 -18.60 11.47
C SER A 118 -11.25 -19.13 10.37
N ALA A 119 -11.43 -20.45 10.32
CA ALA A 119 -12.35 -21.05 9.35
C ALA A 119 -13.81 -20.65 9.58
N TRP A 120 -14.12 -20.14 10.77
CA TRP A 120 -15.48 -19.79 11.17
C TRP A 120 -15.83 -18.32 10.92
N VAL A 121 -14.87 -17.53 10.46
CA VAL A 121 -15.07 -16.13 10.15
C VAL A 121 -14.65 -15.88 8.71
N ALA A 122 -15.55 -15.30 7.91
CA ALA A 122 -15.28 -15.00 6.51
C ALA A 122 -14.16 -13.97 6.37
N SER A 123 -13.29 -14.19 5.40
CA SER A 123 -12.17 -13.29 5.09
C SER A 123 -11.95 -13.26 3.57
N ASN A 124 -10.91 -12.55 3.14
CA ASN A 124 -10.53 -12.54 1.72
C ASN A 124 -10.23 -13.95 1.18
N GLU A 125 -9.81 -14.85 2.07
CA GLU A 125 -9.40 -16.19 1.69
C GLU A 125 -10.56 -17.18 1.69
N THR A 126 -11.73 -16.75 2.17
CA THR A 126 -12.92 -17.59 2.19
C THR A 126 -13.49 -17.69 0.79
N PRO A 127 -13.62 -18.91 0.22
CA PRO A 127 -14.19 -19.01 -1.12
C PRO A 127 -15.67 -18.59 -1.12
N PRO A 128 -16.19 -18.17 -2.29
CA PRO A 128 -17.61 -17.81 -2.40
C PRO A 128 -18.50 -18.99 -2.01
N ALA A 129 -19.63 -18.68 -1.37
CA ALA A 129 -20.58 -19.71 -1.02
C ALA A 129 -21.14 -20.36 -2.29
N ARG A 130 -21.29 -21.69 -2.24
CA ARG A 130 -21.95 -22.42 -3.33
C ARG A 130 -23.44 -22.24 -3.24
N SER A 131 -24.04 -21.94 -4.37
CA SER A 131 -25.51 -21.88 -4.47
C SER A 131 -26.07 -23.21 -4.95
#